data_638577a54e0413e1fac9142183aeb2d7
#
_entry.id   638577a54e0413e1fac9142183aeb2d7
#
_cell.length_a   1.000
_cell.length_b   1.000
_cell.length_c   1.000
_cell.angle_alpha   90.00
_cell.angle_beta   90.00
_cell.angle_gamma   90.00
#
_symmetry.space_group_name_H-M   'P 1'
#
loop_
_entity.id
_entity.type
_entity.pdbx_description
1 polymer ?
#
loop_
_entity_poly.entity_id
_entity_poly.type
_entity_poly.pdbx_seq_one_letter_code
_entity_poly.pdbx_strand_id
1 'polypeptide(L)'
;MVDKVKSDLTVGSIPGHFYRLAIPMAIGMVFYTLYNMAGIYFAGKLSTNAQAGIGIGHLVYFFLIAFGFGLNAAMAGLVGNALGERKINEAKLLITKGISLAVVISIILMVFGIICGPLVINLVSEVGSYREYSVRYFLILLSALPAFLISYTCNGALQAQGDSVSMQRALIGAFFLIIIITPILIFGVPNLWLGIGFDGISLSVVICQNLVMVFLLIQVKRSALGLHLTWKVSLTNFRGNYEIIKQMIPGCMSFQMVIIGSLVVQFALKGFGPNALAGYNIGLRIEQLLLLPILGMTQALLPIVAQNYGAKNFQRVRLALYYCCSAGFVTMIIVYPIIWVFGSSVLKVFTPSSEVISVGVSYLRIDGLILPLYAILFSINSFLQGVKRPASIFWIGLFRQGLLNAFFIWIFIGVLGCDVWGVWVGAGVSVFFGWMLSIFIAYKVANKEIGGLWQKSQI
;
A
#
# COMPACT_ATOMS: atom_id res chain seq x y z
N MET A 1 5.93 -33.88 4.56
CA MET A 1 6.46 -32.56 4.15
C MET A 1 5.39 -31.46 4.11
N VAL A 2 4.11 -31.81 4.20
CA VAL A 2 2.98 -30.85 4.25
C VAL A 2 2.91 -30.13 5.61
N ASP A 3 3.52 -30.69 6.67
CA ASP A 3 3.41 -30.18 8.06
C ASP A 3 4.18 -28.90 8.38
N LYS A 4 4.90 -28.29 7.44
CA LYS A 4 5.67 -27.06 7.67
C LYS A 4 5.08 -25.78 7.07
N VAL A 5 3.94 -25.85 6.36
CA VAL A 5 3.18 -24.65 5.99
C VAL A 5 2.58 -24.12 7.28
N LYS A 6 2.90 -22.88 7.66
CA LYS A 6 2.48 -22.26 8.96
C LYS A 6 0.97 -22.29 9.14
N SER A 7 0.17 -22.22 8.05
CA SER A 7 -1.26 -22.54 8.06
C SER A 7 -1.76 -22.84 6.64
N ASP A 8 -2.48 -23.93 6.53
CA ASP A 8 -3.31 -24.23 5.35
C ASP A 8 -4.58 -23.36 5.47
N LEU A 9 -4.75 -22.40 4.56
CA LEU A 9 -5.90 -21.49 4.55
C LEU A 9 -7.13 -22.11 3.88
N THR A 10 -7.00 -23.33 3.34
CA THR A 10 -8.11 -24.07 2.70
C THR A 10 -8.97 -24.82 3.72
N VAL A 11 -8.49 -24.99 4.96
CA VAL A 11 -9.18 -25.70 6.05
C VAL A 11 -9.35 -24.78 7.27
N GLY A 12 -10.25 -25.12 8.19
CA GLY A 12 -10.53 -24.34 9.40
C GLY A 12 -11.51 -23.18 9.19
N SER A 13 -11.77 -22.38 10.22
CA SER A 13 -12.74 -21.29 10.16
C SER A 13 -12.19 -20.06 9.44
N ILE A 14 -12.98 -19.47 8.55
CA ILE A 14 -12.61 -18.25 7.83
C ILE A 14 -12.38 -17.06 8.78
N PRO A 15 -13.26 -16.78 9.78
CA PRO A 15 -12.99 -15.72 10.76
C PRO A 15 -11.66 -15.92 11.49
N GLY A 16 -11.33 -17.17 11.88
CA GLY A 16 -10.06 -17.48 12.55
C GLY A 16 -8.83 -17.14 11.69
N HIS A 17 -8.90 -17.38 10.39
CA HIS A 17 -7.84 -16.96 9.46
C HIS A 17 -7.71 -15.43 9.39
N PHE A 18 -8.85 -14.70 9.33
CA PHE A 18 -8.81 -13.24 9.35
C PHE A 18 -8.18 -12.69 10.64
N TYR A 19 -8.62 -13.13 11.82
CA TYR A 19 -8.02 -12.67 13.08
C TYR A 19 -6.52 -12.92 13.13
N ARG A 20 -6.09 -14.10 12.70
CA ARG A 20 -4.68 -14.48 12.72
C ARG A 20 -3.82 -13.69 11.74
N LEU A 21 -4.36 -13.32 10.58
CA LEU A 21 -3.62 -12.61 9.53
C LEU A 21 -3.79 -11.09 9.63
N ALA A 22 -5.01 -10.60 9.79
CA ALA A 22 -5.32 -9.18 9.70
C ALA A 22 -4.80 -8.36 10.90
N ILE A 23 -4.87 -8.90 12.12
CA ILE A 23 -4.42 -8.17 13.32
C ILE A 23 -2.92 -7.86 13.25
N PRO A 24 -2.01 -8.84 13.01
CA PRO A 24 -0.61 -8.51 12.81
C PRO A 24 -0.38 -7.50 11.68
N MET A 25 -1.08 -7.65 10.54
CA MET A 25 -0.95 -6.75 9.40
C MET A 25 -1.35 -5.32 9.75
N ALA A 26 -2.46 -5.12 10.46
CA ALA A 26 -2.88 -3.80 10.91
C ALA A 26 -1.86 -3.16 11.87
N ILE A 27 -1.35 -3.92 12.84
CA ILE A 27 -0.31 -3.46 13.77
C ILE A 27 0.95 -3.06 12.99
N GLY A 28 1.39 -3.87 12.05
CA GLY A 28 2.57 -3.58 11.24
C GLY A 28 2.42 -2.32 10.40
N MET A 29 1.21 -2.01 9.91
CA MET A 29 0.93 -0.76 9.18
C MET A 29 1.07 0.47 10.10
N VAL A 30 0.70 0.38 11.37
CA VAL A 30 0.95 1.45 12.34
C VAL A 30 2.46 1.68 12.47
N PHE A 31 3.24 0.63 12.67
CA PHE A 31 4.71 0.76 12.77
C PHE A 31 5.35 1.25 11.47
N TYR A 32 4.83 0.83 10.30
CA TYR A 32 5.27 1.38 9.01
C TYR A 32 5.02 2.89 8.91
N THR A 33 3.86 3.36 9.38
CA THR A 33 3.54 4.79 9.42
C THR A 33 4.49 5.54 10.37
N LEU A 34 4.70 5.02 11.58
CA LEU A 34 5.63 5.58 12.56
C LEU A 34 7.08 5.62 12.03
N TYR A 35 7.51 4.55 11.35
CA TYR A 35 8.80 4.48 10.67
C TYR A 35 9.01 5.61 9.66
N ASN A 36 8.00 5.88 8.82
CA ASN A 36 8.07 6.98 7.85
C ASN A 36 8.04 8.36 8.53
N MET A 37 7.30 8.49 9.64
CA MET A 37 7.25 9.76 10.39
C MET A 37 8.58 10.08 11.10
N ALA A 38 9.35 9.08 11.50
CA ALA A 38 10.65 9.29 12.16
C ALA A 38 11.62 10.10 11.29
N GLY A 39 11.70 9.79 9.98
CA GLY A 39 12.54 10.56 9.04
C GLY A 39 12.13 12.05 8.97
N ILE A 40 10.82 12.30 8.89
CA ILE A 40 10.28 13.68 8.84
C ILE A 40 10.56 14.43 10.15
N TYR A 41 10.44 13.76 11.30
CA TYR A 41 10.74 14.32 12.61
C TYR A 41 12.20 14.77 12.73
N PHE A 42 13.14 13.90 12.38
CA PHE A 42 14.57 14.22 12.44
C PHE A 42 14.96 15.31 11.43
N ALA A 43 14.34 15.36 10.26
CA ALA A 43 14.55 16.44 9.31
C ALA A 43 14.09 17.79 9.85
N GLY A 44 12.97 17.83 10.56
CA GLY A 44 12.47 19.04 11.23
C GLY A 44 13.43 19.56 12.31
N LYS A 45 14.25 18.70 12.92
CA LYS A 45 15.31 19.10 13.86
C LYS A 45 16.51 19.75 13.18
N LEU A 46 16.72 19.49 11.88
CA LEU A 46 17.80 20.12 11.10
C LEU A 46 17.35 21.49 10.54
N SER A 47 16.29 21.49 9.75
CA SER A 47 15.71 22.73 9.18
C SER A 47 14.35 22.46 8.52
N THR A 48 13.58 23.53 8.33
CA THR A 48 12.32 23.50 7.57
C THR A 48 12.56 23.11 6.11
N ASN A 49 13.65 23.58 5.52
CA ASN A 49 14.04 23.22 4.14
C ASN A 49 14.39 21.74 4.00
N ALA A 50 15.06 21.14 4.98
CA ALA A 50 15.33 19.70 5.03
C ALA A 50 14.03 18.89 5.11
N GLN A 51 13.08 19.33 5.92
CA GLN A 51 11.78 18.66 6.05
C GLN A 51 10.96 18.74 4.74
N ALA A 52 10.93 19.89 4.08
CA ALA A 52 10.30 20.06 2.78
C ALA A 52 10.98 19.20 1.70
N GLY A 53 12.31 19.13 1.74
CA GLY A 53 13.11 18.31 0.83
C GLY A 53 12.79 16.82 0.91
N ILE A 54 12.65 16.28 2.12
CA ILE A 54 12.20 14.88 2.30
C ILE A 54 10.80 14.68 1.69
N GLY A 55 9.87 15.60 1.91
CA GLY A 55 8.50 15.46 1.40
C GLY A 55 8.46 15.26 -0.11
N ILE A 56 9.17 16.10 -0.87
CA ILE A 56 9.20 16.03 -2.34
C ILE A 56 10.01 14.81 -2.81
N GLY A 57 11.19 14.57 -2.23
CA GLY A 57 12.02 13.43 -2.61
C GLY A 57 11.32 12.08 -2.34
N HIS A 58 10.58 11.97 -1.23
CA HIS A 58 9.78 10.79 -0.91
C HIS A 58 8.60 10.61 -1.85
N LEU A 59 7.92 11.70 -2.27
CA LEU A 59 6.82 11.63 -3.23
C LEU A 59 7.28 11.00 -4.56
N VAL A 60 8.42 11.44 -5.09
CA VAL A 60 8.98 10.87 -6.33
C VAL A 60 9.43 9.42 -6.14
N TYR A 61 10.04 9.11 -4.99
CA TYR A 61 10.42 7.74 -4.64
C TYR A 61 9.20 6.81 -4.51
N PHE A 62 8.06 7.33 -4.05
CA PHE A 62 6.83 6.55 -3.87
C PHE A 62 6.30 5.95 -5.17
N PHE A 63 6.50 6.62 -6.31
CA PHE A 63 6.17 6.07 -7.63
C PHE A 63 6.98 4.80 -7.94
N LEU A 64 8.24 4.74 -7.50
CA LEU A 64 9.11 3.60 -7.75
C LEU A 64 8.79 2.43 -6.80
N ILE A 65 8.52 2.71 -5.53
CA ILE A 65 8.17 1.65 -4.58
C ILE A 65 6.79 1.02 -4.82
N ALA A 66 5.91 1.68 -5.59
CA ALA A 66 4.64 1.10 -6.02
C ALA A 66 4.81 -0.25 -6.74
N PHE A 67 5.94 -0.45 -7.44
CA PHE A 67 6.30 -1.74 -8.04
C PHE A 67 6.51 -2.85 -7.00
N GLY A 68 7.03 -2.50 -5.82
CA GLY A 68 7.14 -3.43 -4.69
C GLY A 68 5.77 -3.90 -4.19
N PHE A 69 4.80 -2.99 -4.05
CA PHE A 69 3.43 -3.35 -3.70
C PHE A 69 2.78 -4.25 -4.74
N GLY A 70 3.00 -3.95 -6.03
CA GLY A 70 2.56 -4.81 -7.13
C GLY A 70 3.17 -6.21 -7.09
N LEU A 71 4.48 -6.32 -6.81
CA LEU A 71 5.17 -7.60 -6.62
C LEU A 71 4.63 -8.37 -5.42
N ASN A 72 4.40 -7.71 -4.29
CA ASN A 72 3.80 -8.34 -3.12
C ASN A 72 2.45 -8.98 -3.45
N ALA A 73 1.55 -8.24 -4.10
CA ALA A 73 0.23 -8.73 -4.47
C ALA A 73 0.30 -9.87 -5.50
N ALA A 74 1.19 -9.76 -6.50
CA ALA A 74 1.42 -10.80 -7.49
C ALA A 74 1.93 -12.10 -6.85
N MET A 75 2.91 -12.00 -5.95
CA MET A 75 3.46 -13.15 -5.26
C MET A 75 2.47 -13.80 -4.30
N ALA A 76 1.73 -13.00 -3.52
CA ALA A 76 0.68 -13.53 -2.64
C ALA A 76 -0.42 -14.26 -3.41
N GLY A 77 -0.82 -13.73 -4.58
CA GLY A 77 -1.80 -14.35 -5.46
C GLY A 77 -1.28 -15.62 -6.14
N LEU A 78 -0.14 -15.55 -6.84
CA LEU A 78 0.37 -16.68 -7.65
C LEU A 78 0.87 -17.83 -6.79
N VAL A 79 1.67 -17.54 -5.75
CA VAL A 79 2.17 -18.58 -4.83
C VAL A 79 1.01 -19.19 -4.04
N GLY A 80 0.03 -18.36 -3.61
CA GLY A 80 -1.16 -18.83 -2.92
C GLY A 80 -1.99 -19.79 -3.78
N ASN A 81 -2.20 -19.45 -5.05
CA ASN A 81 -2.87 -20.34 -6.00
C ASN A 81 -2.12 -21.66 -6.22
N ALA A 82 -0.79 -21.61 -6.42
CA ALA A 82 0.02 -22.81 -6.60
C ALA A 82 -0.01 -23.73 -5.35
N LEU A 83 -0.03 -23.13 -4.14
CA LEU A 83 -0.22 -23.87 -2.89
C LEU A 83 -1.59 -24.52 -2.81
N GLY A 84 -2.66 -23.80 -3.17
CA GLY A 84 -4.01 -24.33 -3.23
C GLY A 84 -4.14 -25.51 -4.21
N GLU A 85 -3.48 -25.43 -5.36
CA GLU A 85 -3.38 -26.51 -6.35
C GLU A 85 -2.46 -27.66 -5.89
N ARG A 86 -1.81 -27.56 -4.71
CA ARG A 86 -0.80 -28.50 -4.18
C ARG A 86 0.45 -28.64 -5.07
N LYS A 87 0.72 -27.66 -5.93
CA LYS A 87 1.88 -27.61 -6.82
C LYS A 87 3.09 -26.98 -6.13
N ILE A 88 3.66 -27.67 -5.15
CA ILE A 88 4.76 -27.17 -4.32
C ILE A 88 5.98 -26.74 -5.14
N ASN A 89 6.34 -27.48 -6.17
CA ASN A 89 7.51 -27.16 -7.01
C ASN A 89 7.27 -25.88 -7.84
N GLU A 90 6.04 -25.65 -8.31
CA GLU A 90 5.66 -24.43 -9.00
C GLU A 90 5.72 -23.23 -8.05
N ALA A 91 5.21 -23.38 -6.82
CA ALA A 91 5.28 -22.36 -5.79
C ALA A 91 6.75 -21.97 -5.47
N LYS A 92 7.65 -22.94 -5.31
CA LYS A 92 9.10 -22.69 -5.12
C LYS A 92 9.72 -21.96 -6.31
N LEU A 93 9.38 -22.37 -7.52
CA LEU A 93 9.86 -21.74 -8.75
C LEU A 93 9.39 -20.29 -8.87
N LEU A 94 8.12 -20.01 -8.52
CA LEU A 94 7.57 -18.64 -8.51
C LEU A 94 8.32 -17.72 -7.53
N ILE A 95 8.67 -18.22 -6.33
CA ILE A 95 9.44 -17.44 -5.36
C ILE A 95 10.81 -17.07 -5.93
N THR A 96 11.53 -18.05 -6.48
CA THR A 96 12.84 -17.82 -7.08
C THR A 96 12.78 -16.79 -8.22
N LYS A 97 11.81 -16.95 -9.12
CA LYS A 97 11.58 -16.02 -10.24
C LYS A 97 11.16 -14.63 -9.76
N GLY A 98 10.27 -14.56 -8.76
CA GLY A 98 9.83 -13.29 -8.20
C GLY A 98 11.00 -12.48 -7.63
N ILE A 99 11.89 -13.12 -6.87
CA ILE A 99 13.07 -12.45 -6.30
C ILE A 99 14.03 -12.00 -7.41
N SER A 100 14.29 -12.85 -8.40
CA SER A 100 15.16 -12.49 -9.52
C SER A 100 14.58 -11.35 -10.35
N LEU A 101 13.27 -11.38 -10.59
CA LEU A 101 12.56 -10.32 -11.29
C LEU A 101 12.59 -9.00 -10.48
N ALA A 102 12.45 -9.07 -9.16
CA ALA A 102 12.58 -7.91 -8.27
C ALA A 102 13.95 -7.25 -8.39
N VAL A 103 15.03 -8.04 -8.47
CA VAL A 103 16.38 -7.51 -8.72
C VAL A 103 16.47 -6.81 -10.07
N VAL A 104 16.00 -7.46 -11.14
CA VAL A 104 16.07 -6.87 -12.50
C VAL A 104 15.25 -5.58 -12.58
N ILE A 105 14.01 -5.61 -12.09
CA ILE A 105 13.13 -4.43 -12.09
C ILE A 105 13.74 -3.32 -11.24
N SER A 106 14.31 -3.62 -10.08
CA SER A 106 14.91 -2.60 -9.23
C SER A 106 16.10 -1.91 -9.89
N ILE A 107 16.95 -2.64 -10.63
CA ILE A 107 18.06 -2.07 -11.39
C ILE A 107 17.53 -1.15 -12.49
N ILE A 108 16.52 -1.59 -13.27
CA ILE A 108 15.91 -0.77 -14.32
C ILE A 108 15.30 0.50 -13.73
N LEU A 109 14.53 0.38 -12.64
CA LEU A 109 13.91 1.52 -11.97
C LEU A 109 14.95 2.44 -11.32
N MET A 110 16.06 1.90 -10.82
CA MET A 110 17.15 2.69 -10.26
C MET A 110 17.82 3.54 -11.34
N VAL A 111 18.16 2.95 -12.50
CA VAL A 111 18.69 3.69 -13.66
C VAL A 111 17.70 4.75 -14.14
N PHE A 112 16.42 4.39 -14.29
CA PHE A 112 15.36 5.33 -14.64
C PHE A 112 15.23 6.45 -13.60
N GLY A 113 15.29 6.13 -12.31
CA GLY A 113 15.22 7.10 -11.21
C GLY A 113 16.41 8.06 -11.20
N ILE A 114 17.63 7.59 -11.47
CA ILE A 114 18.82 8.45 -11.57
C ILE A 114 18.66 9.49 -12.69
N ILE A 115 18.12 9.07 -13.84
CA ILE A 115 17.96 9.93 -15.01
C ILE A 115 16.76 10.87 -14.85
N CYS A 116 15.59 10.32 -14.56
CA CYS A 116 14.32 11.05 -14.57
C CYS A 116 13.97 11.71 -13.23
N GLY A 117 14.44 11.16 -12.10
CA GLY A 117 14.06 11.64 -10.78
C GLY A 117 14.44 13.10 -10.52
N PRO A 118 15.69 13.52 -10.75
CA PRO A 118 16.08 14.93 -10.62
C PRO A 118 15.28 15.85 -11.55
N LEU A 119 14.94 15.42 -12.77
CA LEU A 119 14.11 16.19 -13.70
C LEU A 119 12.71 16.42 -13.14
N VAL A 120 12.08 15.36 -12.62
CA VAL A 120 10.73 15.45 -12.01
C VAL A 120 10.77 16.34 -10.77
N ILE A 121 11.77 16.19 -9.90
CA ILE A 121 11.94 17.04 -8.71
C ILE A 121 12.08 18.50 -9.13
N ASN A 122 12.88 18.80 -10.15
CA ASN A 122 13.08 20.13 -10.67
C ASN A 122 11.81 20.78 -11.25
N LEU A 123 10.91 19.98 -11.82
CA LEU A 123 9.62 20.45 -12.33
C LEU A 123 8.61 20.75 -11.22
N VAL A 124 8.66 19.99 -10.12
CA VAL A 124 7.69 20.12 -9.01
C VAL A 124 8.15 21.12 -7.95
N SER A 125 9.46 21.36 -7.82
CA SER A 125 10.06 22.23 -6.80
C SER A 125 10.50 23.56 -7.38
N GLU A 126 10.27 24.65 -6.63
CA GLU A 126 10.85 25.95 -6.94
C GLU A 126 12.37 25.96 -6.70
N VAL A 127 13.08 26.88 -7.33
CA VAL A 127 14.53 27.04 -7.14
C VAL A 127 14.82 27.47 -5.70
N GLY A 128 15.57 26.65 -4.97
CA GLY A 128 15.90 26.92 -3.57
C GLY A 128 16.62 25.77 -2.90
N SER A 129 17.06 25.97 -1.65
CA SER A 129 17.82 24.99 -0.87
C SER A 129 17.09 23.68 -0.63
N TYR A 130 15.75 23.68 -0.53
CA TYR A 130 14.97 22.47 -0.33
C TYR A 130 14.96 21.55 -1.57
N ARG A 131 15.18 22.10 -2.79
CA ARG A 131 15.34 21.32 -4.03
C ARG A 131 16.59 20.44 -3.96
N GLU A 132 17.70 21.01 -3.51
CA GLU A 132 18.95 20.27 -3.36
C GLU A 132 18.79 19.12 -2.35
N TYR A 133 18.16 19.39 -1.20
CA TYR A 133 17.81 18.36 -0.22
C TYR A 133 16.92 17.28 -0.81
N SER A 134 15.94 17.63 -1.66
CA SER A 134 15.05 16.68 -2.30
C SER A 134 15.80 15.72 -3.24
N VAL A 135 16.69 16.27 -4.07
CA VAL A 135 17.50 15.48 -5.03
C VAL A 135 18.47 14.56 -4.27
N ARG A 136 19.20 15.09 -3.29
CA ARG A 136 20.16 14.30 -2.48
C ARG A 136 19.46 13.16 -1.75
N TYR A 137 18.33 13.46 -1.06
CA TYR A 137 17.52 12.47 -0.37
C TYR A 137 17.06 11.38 -1.32
N PHE A 138 16.49 11.75 -2.46
CA PHE A 138 15.99 10.82 -3.46
C PHE A 138 17.09 9.91 -4.02
N LEU A 139 18.24 10.47 -4.41
CA LEU A 139 19.35 9.70 -5.00
C LEU A 139 19.94 8.68 -4.01
N ILE A 140 20.10 9.06 -2.74
CA ILE A 140 20.57 8.12 -1.72
C ILE A 140 19.51 7.02 -1.50
N LEU A 141 18.23 7.41 -1.43
CA LEU A 141 17.14 6.47 -1.19
C LEU A 141 16.95 5.46 -2.32
N LEU A 142 17.34 5.81 -3.57
CA LEU A 142 17.33 4.88 -4.70
C LEU A 142 18.17 3.62 -4.43
N SER A 143 19.23 3.71 -3.63
CA SER A 143 20.03 2.55 -3.27
C SER A 143 19.28 1.54 -2.37
N ALA A 144 18.19 1.95 -1.72
CA ALA A 144 17.31 1.07 -0.97
C ALA A 144 16.26 0.34 -1.84
N LEU A 145 16.09 0.77 -3.10
CA LEU A 145 15.03 0.25 -3.96
C LEU A 145 15.10 -1.27 -4.20
N PRO A 146 16.30 -1.88 -4.46
CA PRO A 146 16.41 -3.33 -4.57
C PRO A 146 15.98 -4.04 -3.30
N ALA A 147 16.42 -3.54 -2.15
CA ALA A 147 16.06 -4.11 -0.85
C ALA A 147 14.55 -4.02 -0.60
N PHE A 148 13.91 -2.93 -1.01
CA PHE A 148 12.46 -2.74 -0.91
C PHE A 148 11.70 -3.75 -1.78
N LEU A 149 12.02 -3.84 -3.07
CA LEU A 149 11.33 -4.73 -4.00
C LEU A 149 11.47 -6.20 -3.60
N ILE A 150 12.68 -6.62 -3.20
CA ILE A 150 12.95 -7.98 -2.72
C ILE A 150 12.16 -8.26 -1.43
N SER A 151 12.15 -7.32 -0.48
CA SER A 151 11.39 -7.46 0.78
C SER A 151 9.91 -7.68 0.54
N TYR A 152 9.29 -6.89 -0.34
CA TYR A 152 7.87 -7.01 -0.67
C TYR A 152 7.56 -8.28 -1.46
N THR A 153 8.47 -8.73 -2.32
CA THR A 153 8.37 -10.04 -3.01
C THR A 153 8.40 -11.19 -1.99
N CYS A 154 9.32 -11.15 -1.04
CA CYS A 154 9.40 -12.13 0.05
C CYS A 154 8.16 -12.09 0.94
N ASN A 155 7.66 -10.89 1.26
CA ASN A 155 6.45 -10.71 2.04
C ASN A 155 5.24 -11.36 1.38
N GLY A 156 5.02 -11.13 0.08
CA GLY A 156 3.93 -11.79 -0.69
C GLY A 156 4.03 -13.31 -0.67
N ALA A 157 5.24 -13.86 -0.81
CA ALA A 157 5.48 -15.29 -0.74
C ALA A 157 5.23 -15.87 0.66
N LEU A 158 5.54 -15.14 1.73
CA LEU A 158 5.26 -15.51 3.13
C LEU A 158 3.76 -15.42 3.43
N GLN A 159 3.10 -14.34 3.01
CA GLN A 159 1.65 -14.19 3.13
C GLN A 159 0.89 -15.33 2.45
N ALA A 160 1.33 -15.75 1.25
CA ALA A 160 0.77 -16.90 0.56
C ALA A 160 0.86 -18.20 1.37
N GLN A 161 1.83 -18.32 2.27
CA GLN A 161 2.01 -19.46 3.17
C GLN A 161 1.30 -19.26 4.54
N GLY A 162 0.49 -18.21 4.68
CA GLY A 162 -0.18 -17.86 5.93
C GLY A 162 0.73 -17.23 6.99
N ASP A 163 1.90 -16.74 6.62
CA ASP A 163 2.80 -16.00 7.49
C ASP A 163 2.59 -14.49 7.33
N SER A 164 1.77 -13.90 8.17
CA SER A 164 1.57 -12.45 8.25
C SER A 164 2.47 -11.77 9.29
N VAL A 165 3.16 -12.55 10.11
CA VAL A 165 3.89 -12.03 11.28
C VAL A 165 5.31 -11.61 10.95
N SER A 166 5.96 -12.31 10.02
CA SER A 166 7.38 -12.07 9.71
C SER A 166 7.64 -10.65 9.21
N MET A 167 6.84 -10.13 8.28
CA MET A 167 6.99 -8.74 7.81
C MET A 167 6.75 -7.73 8.94
N GLN A 168 5.74 -7.98 9.79
CA GLN A 168 5.40 -7.06 10.87
C GLN A 168 6.51 -6.99 11.93
N ARG A 169 7.13 -8.12 12.25
CA ARG A 169 8.33 -8.14 13.12
C ARG A 169 9.48 -7.34 12.52
N ALA A 170 9.70 -7.46 11.21
CA ALA A 170 10.71 -6.67 10.50
C ALA A 170 10.41 -5.16 10.58
N LEU A 171 9.15 -4.75 10.37
CA LEU A 171 8.75 -3.34 10.44
C LEU A 171 8.86 -2.77 11.85
N ILE A 172 8.46 -3.53 12.87
CA ILE A 172 8.63 -3.14 14.28
C ILE A 172 10.12 -2.98 14.60
N GLY A 173 10.95 -3.95 14.22
CA GLY A 173 12.40 -3.87 14.41
C GLY A 173 13.02 -2.67 13.67
N ALA A 174 12.61 -2.43 12.43
CA ALA A 174 13.07 -1.30 11.63
C ALA A 174 12.68 0.05 12.27
N PHE A 175 11.48 0.16 12.86
CA PHE A 175 11.04 1.36 13.57
C PHE A 175 11.95 1.69 14.77
N PHE A 176 12.23 0.72 15.64
CA PHE A 176 13.13 0.96 16.76
C PHE A 176 14.56 1.25 16.29
N LEU A 177 15.00 0.57 15.26
CA LEU A 177 16.34 0.74 14.71
C LEU A 177 16.53 2.12 14.07
N ILE A 178 15.54 2.64 13.32
CA ILE A 178 15.64 3.96 12.69
C ILE A 178 15.71 5.09 13.73
N ILE A 179 15.00 4.95 14.85
CA ILE A 179 15.05 5.93 15.96
C ILE A 179 16.46 6.01 16.56
N ILE A 180 17.18 4.88 16.60
CA ILE A 180 18.56 4.83 17.15
C ILE A 180 19.59 5.26 16.10
N ILE A 181 19.51 4.71 14.89
CA ILE A 181 20.54 4.94 13.85
C ILE A 181 20.48 6.36 13.30
N THR A 182 19.26 6.92 13.08
CA THR A 182 19.12 8.22 12.45
C THR A 182 19.83 9.34 13.20
N PRO A 183 19.66 9.54 14.51
CA PRO A 183 20.39 10.58 15.24
C PRO A 183 21.90 10.33 15.27
N ILE A 184 22.36 9.08 15.35
CA ILE A 184 23.79 8.73 15.29
C ILE A 184 24.38 9.15 13.94
N LEU A 185 23.67 8.91 12.83
CA LEU A 185 24.15 9.29 11.51
C LEU A 185 24.09 10.81 11.29
N ILE A 186 23.06 11.49 11.80
CA ILE A 186 22.92 12.94 11.64
C ILE A 186 23.91 13.72 12.46
N PHE A 187 23.93 13.45 13.79
CA PHE A 187 24.65 14.28 14.77
C PHE A 187 26.01 13.72 15.14
N GLY A 188 26.28 12.45 14.79
CA GLY A 188 27.47 11.75 15.21
C GLY A 188 27.41 11.23 16.63
N VAL A 189 28.57 10.75 17.11
CA VAL A 189 28.81 10.34 18.49
C VAL A 189 29.96 11.16 19.04
N PRO A 190 29.79 11.88 20.16
CA PRO A 190 30.86 12.70 20.75
C PRO A 190 32.17 11.89 20.86
N ASN A 191 33.26 12.49 20.46
CA ASN A 191 34.63 11.95 20.47
C ASN A 191 34.90 10.69 19.60
N LEU A 192 33.89 10.15 18.88
CA LEU A 192 34.07 8.98 18.02
C LEU A 192 33.89 9.28 16.53
N TRP A 193 32.86 10.04 16.19
CA TRP A 193 32.52 10.33 14.80
C TRP A 193 31.73 11.63 14.66
N LEU A 194 32.09 12.44 13.65
CA LEU A 194 31.30 13.60 13.20
C LEU A 194 30.15 13.09 12.32
N GLY A 195 28.91 13.39 12.66
CA GLY A 195 27.75 12.99 11.85
C GLY A 195 27.81 13.51 10.41
N ILE A 196 27.06 12.86 9.51
CA ILE A 196 26.97 13.25 8.08
C ILE A 196 25.80 14.21 7.80
N GLY A 197 25.17 14.74 8.84
CA GLY A 197 24.07 15.71 8.69
C GLY A 197 22.86 15.15 7.97
N PHE A 198 22.29 15.91 7.04
CA PHE A 198 21.04 15.56 6.35
C PHE A 198 21.06 14.20 5.66
N ASP A 199 22.17 13.81 5.03
CA ASP A 199 22.28 12.55 4.32
C ASP A 199 22.14 11.33 5.24
N GLY A 200 22.40 11.51 6.55
CA GLY A 200 22.17 10.51 7.57
C GLY A 200 20.75 10.01 7.65
N ILE A 201 19.77 10.85 7.29
CA ILE A 201 18.34 10.47 7.28
C ILE A 201 18.09 9.41 6.21
N SER A 202 18.47 9.69 4.97
CA SER A 202 18.29 8.75 3.87
C SER A 202 19.14 7.49 4.03
N LEU A 203 20.37 7.61 4.52
CA LEU A 203 21.26 6.47 4.76
C LEU A 203 20.71 5.56 5.86
N SER A 204 20.08 6.09 6.91
CA SER A 204 19.43 5.28 7.95
C SER A 204 18.29 4.44 7.37
N VAL A 205 17.49 5.00 6.45
CA VAL A 205 16.45 4.26 5.74
C VAL A 205 17.06 3.14 4.89
N VAL A 206 18.13 3.41 4.16
CA VAL A 206 18.87 2.40 3.35
C VAL A 206 19.34 1.25 4.20
N ILE A 207 19.98 1.53 5.34
CA ILE A 207 20.47 0.50 6.27
C ILE A 207 19.30 -0.33 6.81
N CYS A 208 18.26 0.31 7.33
CA CYS A 208 17.10 -0.39 7.86
C CYS A 208 16.43 -1.27 6.81
N GLN A 209 16.27 -0.76 5.59
CA GLN A 209 15.61 -1.50 4.51
C GLN A 209 16.42 -2.73 4.06
N ASN A 210 17.76 -2.63 4.03
CA ASN A 210 18.61 -3.78 3.74
C ASN A 210 18.53 -4.84 4.86
N LEU A 211 18.45 -4.44 6.12
CA LEU A 211 18.29 -5.38 7.23
C LEU A 211 16.91 -6.07 7.18
N VAL A 212 15.84 -5.34 6.84
CA VAL A 212 14.51 -5.93 6.57
C VAL A 212 14.59 -6.96 5.45
N MET A 213 15.27 -6.65 4.34
CA MET A 213 15.46 -7.57 3.22
C MET A 213 16.17 -8.85 3.67
N VAL A 214 17.29 -8.74 4.34
CA VAL A 214 18.06 -9.90 4.82
C VAL A 214 17.22 -10.74 5.77
N PHE A 215 16.50 -10.12 6.71
CA PHE A 215 15.63 -10.83 7.62
C PHE A 215 14.52 -11.62 6.87
N LEU A 216 13.85 -11.00 5.90
CA LEU A 216 12.79 -11.65 5.14
C LEU A 216 13.31 -12.76 4.22
N LEU A 217 14.49 -12.61 3.62
CA LEU A 217 15.14 -13.67 2.86
C LEU A 217 15.45 -14.89 3.75
N ILE A 218 15.91 -14.66 4.98
CA ILE A 218 16.12 -15.72 5.96
C ILE A 218 14.78 -16.40 6.32
N GLN A 219 13.69 -15.64 6.49
CA GLN A 219 12.38 -16.21 6.79
C GLN A 219 11.85 -17.06 5.62
N VAL A 220 11.99 -16.59 4.37
CA VAL A 220 11.63 -17.38 3.19
C VAL A 220 12.48 -18.66 3.10
N LYS A 221 13.79 -18.59 3.36
CA LYS A 221 14.66 -19.76 3.37
C LYS A 221 14.25 -20.79 4.44
N ARG A 222 13.79 -20.32 5.61
CA ARG A 222 13.32 -21.17 6.72
C ARG A 222 11.87 -21.65 6.54
N SER A 223 11.11 -21.09 5.60
CA SER A 223 9.72 -21.47 5.35
C SER A 223 9.62 -22.86 4.69
N ALA A 224 8.40 -23.40 4.63
CA ALA A 224 8.14 -24.72 4.03
C ALA A 224 8.57 -24.81 2.56
N LEU A 225 8.46 -23.72 1.82
CA LEU A 225 8.84 -23.68 0.41
C LEU A 225 10.37 -23.55 0.21
N GLY A 226 11.08 -23.01 1.22
CA GLY A 226 12.52 -22.79 1.12
C GLY A 226 12.90 -21.75 0.06
N LEU A 227 14.18 -21.48 -0.02
CA LEU A 227 14.74 -20.59 -1.04
C LEU A 227 15.80 -21.37 -1.84
N HIS A 228 15.51 -21.59 -3.10
CA HIS A 228 16.44 -22.27 -4.04
C HIS A 228 16.86 -21.25 -5.11
N LEU A 229 17.80 -20.36 -4.77
CA LEU A 229 18.34 -19.37 -5.71
C LEU A 229 19.25 -20.07 -6.73
N THR A 230 18.71 -20.41 -7.87
CA THR A 230 19.47 -20.81 -9.06
C THR A 230 19.29 -19.74 -10.13
N TRP A 231 20.28 -18.86 -10.25
CA TRP A 231 20.23 -17.74 -11.21
C TRP A 231 19.98 -18.17 -12.65
N LYS A 232 20.46 -19.39 -13.05
CA LYS A 232 20.24 -19.96 -14.39
C LYS A 232 18.76 -20.23 -14.70
N VAL A 233 17.95 -20.63 -13.73
CA VAL A 233 16.52 -20.95 -13.93
C VAL A 233 15.66 -19.68 -14.06
N SER A 234 16.13 -18.57 -13.53
CA SER A 234 15.39 -17.31 -13.46
C SER A 234 15.28 -16.59 -14.81
N LEU A 235 16.33 -16.59 -15.62
CA LEU A 235 16.36 -15.82 -16.86
C LEU A 235 15.86 -16.63 -18.08
N THR A 236 15.93 -17.96 -18.05
CA THR A 236 15.66 -18.81 -19.21
C THR A 236 14.20 -19.16 -19.43
N ASN A 237 13.32 -19.03 -18.43
CA ASN A 237 11.91 -19.42 -18.55
C ASN A 237 10.99 -18.19 -18.57
N PHE A 238 10.81 -17.58 -19.71
CA PHE A 238 10.04 -16.37 -19.96
C PHE A 238 8.58 -16.43 -19.50
N ARG A 239 7.94 -17.62 -19.61
CA ARG A 239 6.51 -17.77 -19.29
C ARG A 239 6.16 -17.48 -17.84
N GLY A 240 6.96 -17.94 -16.88
CA GLY A 240 6.72 -17.65 -15.46
C GLY A 240 6.98 -16.19 -15.08
N ASN A 241 7.93 -15.53 -15.70
CA ASN A 241 8.18 -14.11 -15.51
C ASN A 241 7.03 -13.27 -16.06
N TYR A 242 6.46 -13.66 -17.20
CA TYR A 242 5.28 -13.00 -17.79
C TYR A 242 4.06 -13.05 -16.86
N GLU A 243 3.77 -14.18 -16.23
CA GLU A 243 2.66 -14.30 -15.27
C GLU A 243 2.84 -13.35 -14.06
N ILE A 244 4.07 -13.23 -13.53
CA ILE A 244 4.35 -12.31 -12.43
C ILE A 244 4.16 -10.87 -12.87
N ILE A 245 4.71 -10.48 -14.04
CA ILE A 245 4.58 -9.12 -14.58
C ILE A 245 3.12 -8.77 -14.86
N LYS A 246 2.35 -9.70 -15.45
CA LYS A 246 0.93 -9.54 -15.74
C LYS A 246 0.09 -9.30 -14.48
N GLN A 247 0.47 -9.88 -13.35
CA GLN A 247 -0.18 -9.66 -12.07
C GLN A 247 0.32 -8.39 -11.36
N MET A 248 1.61 -8.08 -11.50
CA MET A 248 2.28 -6.96 -10.83
C MET A 248 1.86 -5.61 -11.41
N ILE A 249 1.88 -5.45 -12.74
CA ILE A 249 1.65 -4.14 -13.39
C ILE A 249 0.31 -3.52 -13.00
N PRO A 250 -0.85 -4.22 -13.09
CA PRO A 250 -2.12 -3.64 -12.69
C PRO A 250 -2.18 -3.26 -11.21
N GLY A 251 -1.55 -4.07 -10.34
CA GLY A 251 -1.42 -3.78 -8.92
C GLY A 251 -0.62 -2.50 -8.67
N CYS A 252 0.55 -2.36 -9.32
CA CYS A 252 1.39 -1.17 -9.27
C CYS A 252 0.62 0.07 -9.75
N MET A 253 0.00 0.00 -10.93
CA MET A 253 -0.76 1.12 -11.51
C MET A 253 -1.94 1.53 -10.63
N SER A 254 -2.57 0.59 -9.92
CA SER A 254 -3.65 0.90 -8.98
C SER A 254 -3.17 1.75 -7.81
N PHE A 255 -1.99 1.52 -7.28
CA PHE A 255 -1.37 2.38 -6.27
C PHE A 255 -1.06 3.77 -6.81
N GLN A 256 -0.55 3.86 -8.06
CA GLN A 256 -0.28 5.15 -8.70
C GLN A 256 -1.56 5.96 -8.95
N MET A 257 -2.70 5.29 -9.25
CA MET A 257 -3.99 5.98 -9.39
C MET A 257 -4.44 6.66 -8.09
N VAL A 258 -4.11 6.10 -6.92
CA VAL A 258 -4.41 6.76 -5.63
C VAL A 258 -3.67 8.10 -5.51
N ILE A 259 -2.40 8.14 -5.93
CA ILE A 259 -1.61 9.39 -5.94
C ILE A 259 -2.22 10.40 -6.92
N ILE A 260 -2.57 9.96 -8.12
CA ILE A 260 -3.21 10.81 -9.13
C ILE A 260 -4.51 11.40 -8.60
N GLY A 261 -5.34 10.56 -7.94
CA GLY A 261 -6.58 11.02 -7.31
C GLY A 261 -6.35 12.09 -6.25
N SER A 262 -5.34 11.91 -5.40
CA SER A 262 -4.97 12.90 -4.40
C SER A 262 -4.46 14.22 -5.03
N LEU A 263 -3.70 14.14 -6.13
CA LEU A 263 -3.25 15.32 -6.88
C LEU A 263 -4.42 16.09 -7.51
N VAL A 264 -5.42 15.40 -8.05
CA VAL A 264 -6.64 16.04 -8.58
C VAL A 264 -7.36 16.84 -7.49
N VAL A 265 -7.54 16.25 -6.30
CA VAL A 265 -8.13 16.93 -5.16
C VAL A 265 -7.30 18.14 -4.73
N GLN A 266 -5.97 17.98 -4.59
CA GLN A 266 -5.08 19.08 -4.20
C GLN A 266 -5.06 20.22 -5.23
N PHE A 267 -5.12 19.88 -6.53
CA PHE A 267 -5.21 20.89 -7.58
C PHE A 267 -6.51 21.69 -7.50
N ALA A 268 -7.64 21.01 -7.24
CA ALA A 268 -8.92 21.68 -7.05
C ALA A 268 -8.91 22.61 -5.81
N LEU A 269 -8.27 22.18 -4.72
CA LEU A 269 -8.16 22.96 -3.48
C LEU A 269 -7.28 24.20 -3.60
N LYS A 270 -6.37 24.25 -4.59
CA LYS A 270 -5.49 25.40 -4.81
C LYS A 270 -6.28 26.72 -4.97
N GLY A 271 -7.47 26.66 -5.57
CA GLY A 271 -8.36 27.81 -5.73
C GLY A 271 -8.98 28.32 -4.44
N PHE A 272 -9.01 27.52 -3.36
CA PHE A 272 -9.59 27.88 -2.07
C PHE A 272 -8.56 28.32 -1.01
N GLY A 273 -7.30 28.40 -1.40
CA GLY A 273 -6.22 28.91 -0.57
C GLY A 273 -5.52 27.87 0.33
N PRO A 274 -4.48 28.32 1.07
CA PRO A 274 -3.60 27.42 1.82
C PRO A 274 -4.30 26.72 3.00
N ASN A 275 -5.28 27.35 3.62
CA ASN A 275 -6.02 26.77 4.75
C ASN A 275 -6.84 25.57 4.35
N ALA A 276 -7.44 25.59 3.13
CA ALA A 276 -8.17 24.45 2.56
C ALA A 276 -7.24 23.27 2.31
N LEU A 277 -6.09 23.52 1.73
CA LEU A 277 -5.08 22.49 1.48
C LEU A 277 -4.52 21.90 2.77
N ALA A 278 -4.25 22.73 3.78
CA ALA A 278 -3.78 22.29 5.09
C ALA A 278 -4.82 21.41 5.80
N GLY A 279 -6.09 21.83 5.82
CA GLY A 279 -7.20 21.08 6.42
C GLY A 279 -7.39 19.71 5.77
N TYR A 280 -7.35 19.65 4.44
CA TYR A 280 -7.38 18.38 3.70
C TYR A 280 -6.21 17.46 4.04
N ASN A 281 -4.98 17.97 4.04
CA ASN A 281 -3.80 17.13 4.30
C ASN A 281 -3.80 16.54 5.71
N ILE A 282 -4.27 17.28 6.72
CA ILE A 282 -4.43 16.75 8.08
C ILE A 282 -5.57 15.71 8.11
N GLY A 283 -6.72 16.05 7.51
CA GLY A 283 -7.87 15.15 7.39
C GLY A 283 -7.51 13.82 6.72
N LEU A 284 -6.77 13.86 5.60
CA LEU A 284 -6.28 12.69 4.89
C LEU A 284 -5.40 11.78 5.76
N ARG A 285 -4.55 12.35 6.62
CA ARG A 285 -3.74 11.55 7.56
C ARG A 285 -4.58 10.84 8.62
N ILE A 286 -5.62 11.52 9.11
CA ILE A 286 -6.56 10.92 10.06
C ILE A 286 -7.35 9.80 9.38
N GLU A 287 -7.87 10.04 8.17
CA GLU A 287 -8.54 9.02 7.35
C GLU A 287 -7.67 7.78 7.15
N GLN A 288 -6.40 7.96 6.76
CA GLN A 288 -5.46 6.85 6.59
C GLN A 288 -5.32 5.98 7.86
N LEU A 289 -5.30 6.60 9.04
CA LEU A 289 -5.26 5.86 10.32
C LEU A 289 -6.56 5.08 10.56
N LEU A 290 -7.70 5.67 10.23
CA LEU A 290 -9.02 5.02 10.38
C LEU A 290 -9.19 3.84 9.42
N LEU A 291 -8.54 3.87 8.26
CA LEU A 291 -8.57 2.78 7.28
C LEU A 291 -7.65 1.58 7.63
N LEU A 292 -6.71 1.71 8.59
CA LEU A 292 -5.75 0.64 8.91
C LEU A 292 -6.39 -0.72 9.21
N PRO A 293 -7.49 -0.83 9.98
CA PRO A 293 -8.14 -2.12 10.23
C PRO A 293 -8.61 -2.80 8.93
N ILE A 294 -9.22 -2.03 8.02
CA ILE A 294 -9.69 -2.52 6.72
C ILE A 294 -8.54 -2.96 5.85
N LEU A 295 -7.48 -2.17 5.79
CA LEU A 295 -6.29 -2.50 5.00
C LEU A 295 -5.64 -3.80 5.51
N GLY A 296 -5.63 -4.03 6.82
CA GLY A 296 -5.20 -5.30 7.40
C GLY A 296 -6.09 -6.48 6.97
N MET A 297 -7.41 -6.30 7.00
CA MET A 297 -8.37 -7.32 6.58
C MET A 297 -8.27 -7.64 5.09
N THR A 298 -8.17 -6.64 4.24
CA THR A 298 -8.10 -6.82 2.79
C THR A 298 -6.77 -7.44 2.35
N GLN A 299 -5.67 -7.14 3.01
CA GLN A 299 -4.41 -7.84 2.81
C GLN A 299 -4.48 -9.31 3.23
N ALA A 300 -5.21 -9.64 4.30
CA ALA A 300 -5.45 -11.02 4.72
C ALA A 300 -6.37 -11.77 3.75
N LEU A 301 -7.35 -11.09 3.15
CA LEU A 301 -8.27 -11.69 2.18
C LEU A 301 -7.55 -12.26 0.96
N LEU A 302 -6.54 -11.57 0.45
CA LEU A 302 -5.83 -11.94 -0.78
C LEU A 302 -5.25 -13.37 -0.72
N PRO A 303 -4.41 -13.78 0.25
CA PRO A 303 -3.90 -15.13 0.33
C PRO A 303 -4.99 -16.17 0.65
N ILE A 304 -6.02 -15.81 1.42
CA ILE A 304 -7.17 -16.70 1.70
C ILE A 304 -7.91 -17.02 0.38
N VAL A 305 -8.23 -16.02 -0.42
CA VAL A 305 -8.87 -16.20 -1.72
C VAL A 305 -7.96 -16.98 -2.65
N ALA A 306 -6.68 -16.64 -2.74
CA ALA A 306 -5.75 -17.26 -3.67
C ALA A 306 -5.60 -18.78 -3.41
N GLN A 307 -5.39 -19.19 -2.15
CA GLN A 307 -5.28 -20.63 -1.83
C GLN A 307 -6.59 -21.38 -2.09
N ASN A 308 -7.73 -20.82 -1.68
CA ASN A 308 -9.03 -21.47 -1.88
C ASN A 308 -9.43 -21.52 -3.36
N TYR A 309 -9.08 -20.50 -4.15
CA TYR A 309 -9.30 -20.49 -5.59
C TYR A 309 -8.44 -21.57 -6.29
N GLY A 310 -7.16 -21.68 -5.94
CA GLY A 310 -6.28 -22.73 -6.43
C GLY A 310 -6.78 -24.14 -6.06
N ALA A 311 -7.29 -24.31 -4.84
CA ALA A 311 -7.90 -25.55 -4.38
C ALA A 311 -9.30 -25.83 -4.99
N LYS A 312 -9.82 -24.94 -5.85
CA LYS A 312 -11.19 -24.97 -6.42
C LYS A 312 -12.29 -24.98 -5.35
N ASN A 313 -11.99 -24.51 -4.14
CA ASN A 313 -12.96 -24.38 -3.05
C ASN A 313 -13.71 -23.06 -3.15
N PHE A 314 -14.54 -22.91 -4.17
CA PHE A 314 -15.20 -21.65 -4.52
C PHE A 314 -16.21 -21.19 -3.45
N GLN A 315 -16.78 -22.11 -2.68
CA GLN A 315 -17.66 -21.76 -1.58
C GLN A 315 -16.89 -20.96 -0.50
N ARG A 316 -15.68 -21.39 -0.15
CA ARG A 316 -14.82 -20.68 0.81
C ARG A 316 -14.31 -19.35 0.26
N VAL A 317 -14.07 -19.24 -1.05
CA VAL A 317 -13.75 -17.96 -1.71
C VAL A 317 -14.88 -16.94 -1.50
N ARG A 318 -16.14 -17.36 -1.73
CA ARG A 318 -17.32 -16.50 -1.52
C ARG A 318 -17.45 -16.10 -0.05
N LEU A 319 -17.39 -17.07 0.86
CA LEU A 319 -17.49 -16.82 2.30
C LEU A 319 -16.40 -15.85 2.80
N ALA A 320 -15.17 -15.98 2.32
CA ALA A 320 -14.08 -15.06 2.68
C ALA A 320 -14.34 -13.64 2.17
N LEU A 321 -14.82 -13.50 0.93
CA LEU A 321 -15.20 -12.19 0.37
C LEU A 321 -16.33 -11.56 1.17
N TYR A 322 -17.41 -12.30 1.43
CA TYR A 322 -18.55 -11.78 2.21
C TYR A 322 -18.16 -11.41 3.63
N TYR A 323 -17.37 -12.24 4.29
CA TYR A 323 -16.89 -11.94 5.64
C TYR A 323 -16.07 -10.65 5.66
N CYS A 324 -15.13 -10.48 4.72
CA CYS A 324 -14.31 -9.28 4.65
C CYS A 324 -15.15 -8.03 4.34
N CYS A 325 -16.07 -8.11 3.37
CA CYS A 325 -16.98 -7.01 3.03
C CYS A 325 -17.87 -6.62 4.20
N SER A 326 -18.53 -7.60 4.84
CA SER A 326 -19.48 -7.33 5.94
C SER A 326 -18.76 -6.83 7.20
N ALA A 327 -17.66 -7.48 7.60
CA ALA A 327 -16.91 -7.07 8.78
C ALA A 327 -16.27 -5.69 8.58
N GLY A 328 -15.71 -5.43 7.38
CA GLY A 328 -15.16 -4.12 7.04
C GLY A 328 -16.22 -3.02 6.99
N PHE A 329 -17.38 -3.31 6.40
CA PHE A 329 -18.52 -2.39 6.35
C PHE A 329 -19.01 -2.02 7.76
N VAL A 330 -19.23 -3.02 8.62
CA VAL A 330 -19.66 -2.81 10.00
C VAL A 330 -18.61 -2.02 10.79
N THR A 331 -17.33 -2.35 10.63
CA THR A 331 -16.24 -1.61 11.29
C THR A 331 -16.29 -0.12 10.94
N MET A 332 -16.51 0.22 9.68
CA MET A 332 -16.56 1.63 9.24
C MET A 332 -17.85 2.34 9.67
N ILE A 333 -18.98 1.65 9.76
CA ILE A 333 -20.18 2.22 10.36
C ILE A 333 -19.94 2.58 11.83
N ILE A 334 -19.18 1.77 12.57
CA ILE A 334 -18.85 2.07 13.98
C ILE A 334 -17.84 3.24 14.06
N VAL A 335 -16.90 3.33 13.14
CA VAL A 335 -15.90 4.41 13.10
C VAL A 335 -16.52 5.77 12.76
N TYR A 336 -17.56 5.80 11.95
CA TYR A 336 -18.18 7.05 11.49
C TYR A 336 -18.69 7.97 12.61
N PRO A 337 -19.48 7.50 13.60
CA PRO A 337 -19.85 8.33 14.75
C PRO A 337 -18.66 8.84 15.56
N ILE A 338 -17.59 8.07 15.66
CA ILE A 338 -16.35 8.48 16.35
C ILE A 338 -15.75 9.72 15.64
N ILE A 339 -15.74 9.75 14.30
CA ILE A 339 -15.30 10.91 13.52
C ILE A 339 -16.17 12.13 13.83
N TRP A 340 -17.49 11.96 13.93
CA TRP A 340 -18.40 13.05 14.22
C TRP A 340 -18.15 13.69 15.59
N VAL A 341 -17.93 12.86 16.61
CA VAL A 341 -17.74 13.32 18.00
C VAL A 341 -16.33 13.87 18.21
N PHE A 342 -15.32 13.15 17.76
CA PHE A 342 -13.91 13.43 18.09
C PHE A 342 -13.13 14.14 16.97
N GLY A 343 -13.65 14.24 15.74
CA GLY A 343 -12.91 14.76 14.60
C GLY A 343 -12.34 16.16 14.82
N SER A 344 -13.13 17.08 15.41
CA SER A 344 -12.64 18.42 15.74
C SER A 344 -11.52 18.38 16.80
N SER A 345 -11.67 17.56 17.84
CA SER A 345 -10.68 17.44 18.92
C SER A 345 -9.36 16.86 18.42
N VAL A 346 -9.42 15.88 17.52
CA VAL A 346 -8.21 15.31 16.90
C VAL A 346 -7.52 16.32 16.01
N LEU A 347 -8.25 17.10 15.21
CA LEU A 347 -7.68 18.14 14.35
C LEU A 347 -6.99 19.25 15.16
N LYS A 348 -7.54 19.62 16.34
CA LYS A 348 -6.96 20.62 17.25
C LYS A 348 -5.56 20.21 17.76
N VAL A 349 -5.23 18.94 17.79
CA VAL A 349 -3.89 18.47 18.15
C VAL A 349 -2.83 18.88 17.11
N PHE A 350 -3.25 19.02 15.84
CA PHE A 350 -2.34 19.32 14.73
C PHE A 350 -2.23 20.81 14.41
N THR A 351 -3.27 21.60 14.71
CA THR A 351 -3.30 23.03 14.36
C THR A 351 -4.21 23.83 15.30
N PRO A 352 -3.83 25.07 15.68
CA PRO A 352 -4.70 25.98 16.41
C PRO A 352 -5.66 26.78 15.48
N SER A 353 -5.46 26.75 14.15
CA SER A 353 -6.26 27.52 13.20
C SER A 353 -7.69 26.99 13.09
N SER A 354 -8.67 27.82 13.46
CA SER A 354 -10.09 27.49 13.38
C SER A 354 -10.57 27.22 11.93
N GLU A 355 -10.01 27.94 10.96
CA GLU A 355 -10.34 27.75 9.54
C GLU A 355 -9.86 26.38 9.02
N VAL A 356 -8.60 26.02 9.31
CA VAL A 356 -8.02 24.72 8.94
C VAL A 356 -8.82 23.57 9.60
N ILE A 357 -9.20 23.74 10.87
CA ILE A 357 -10.02 22.75 11.60
C ILE A 357 -11.39 22.61 10.93
N SER A 358 -12.06 23.73 10.59
CA SER A 358 -13.37 23.71 9.94
C SER A 358 -13.34 22.94 8.62
N VAL A 359 -12.36 23.20 7.77
CA VAL A 359 -12.16 22.48 6.50
C VAL A 359 -11.88 20.99 6.73
N GLY A 360 -10.96 20.67 7.65
CA GLY A 360 -10.64 19.26 7.96
C GLY A 360 -11.82 18.49 8.54
N VAL A 361 -12.65 19.11 9.39
CA VAL A 361 -13.89 18.50 9.91
C VAL A 361 -14.90 18.28 8.78
N SER A 362 -15.08 19.27 7.89
CA SER A 362 -15.95 19.15 6.73
C SER A 362 -15.55 17.94 5.84
N TYR A 363 -14.24 17.84 5.55
CA TYR A 363 -13.67 16.70 4.84
C TYR A 363 -14.00 15.37 5.53
N LEU A 364 -13.58 15.21 6.79
CA LEU A 364 -13.76 13.96 7.53
C LEU A 364 -15.23 13.55 7.68
N ARG A 365 -16.14 14.50 7.79
CA ARG A 365 -17.58 14.18 7.89
C ARG A 365 -18.16 13.66 6.58
N ILE A 366 -17.78 14.25 5.45
CA ILE A 366 -18.26 13.81 4.13
C ILE A 366 -17.58 12.51 3.72
N ASP A 367 -16.26 12.43 3.85
CA ASP A 367 -15.48 11.24 3.53
C ASP A 367 -15.82 10.06 4.46
N GLY A 368 -16.10 10.33 5.74
CA GLY A 368 -16.55 9.32 6.70
C GLY A 368 -17.79 8.55 6.25
N LEU A 369 -18.71 9.18 5.51
CA LEU A 369 -19.89 8.50 4.92
C LEU A 369 -19.52 7.47 3.87
N ILE A 370 -18.37 7.65 3.20
CA ILE A 370 -17.92 6.77 2.12
C ILE A 370 -16.95 5.69 2.60
N LEU A 371 -16.42 5.77 3.82
CA LEU A 371 -15.52 4.74 4.38
C LEU A 371 -16.08 3.32 4.28
N PRO A 372 -17.39 3.04 4.53
CA PRO A 372 -17.96 1.71 4.33
C PRO A 372 -17.88 1.21 2.88
N LEU A 373 -17.96 2.12 1.90
CA LEU A 373 -17.81 1.77 0.47
C LEU A 373 -16.38 1.41 0.15
N TYR A 374 -15.39 2.08 0.75
CA TYR A 374 -13.97 1.73 0.63
C TYR A 374 -13.69 0.30 1.13
N ALA A 375 -14.34 -0.12 2.22
CA ALA A 375 -14.18 -1.48 2.74
C ALA A 375 -14.56 -2.54 1.71
N ILE A 376 -15.69 -2.36 1.05
CA ILE A 376 -16.16 -3.27 -0.01
C ILE A 376 -15.24 -3.19 -1.23
N LEU A 377 -14.87 -1.99 -1.66
CA LEU A 377 -14.02 -1.76 -2.83
C LEU A 377 -12.64 -2.42 -2.67
N PHE A 378 -11.98 -2.24 -1.51
CA PHE A 378 -10.69 -2.87 -1.24
C PHE A 378 -10.79 -4.39 -1.10
N SER A 379 -11.91 -4.89 -0.54
CA SER A 379 -12.18 -6.34 -0.49
C SER A 379 -12.32 -6.92 -1.90
N ILE A 380 -13.06 -6.25 -2.79
CA ILE A 380 -13.19 -6.66 -4.19
C ILE A 380 -11.83 -6.63 -4.91
N ASN A 381 -11.00 -5.62 -4.68
CA ASN A 381 -9.66 -5.56 -5.26
C ASN A 381 -8.81 -6.77 -4.85
N SER A 382 -8.82 -7.12 -3.55
CA SER A 382 -8.10 -8.30 -3.04
C SER A 382 -8.65 -9.60 -3.60
N PHE A 383 -9.97 -9.71 -3.76
CA PHE A 383 -10.61 -10.85 -4.43
C PHE A 383 -10.15 -10.97 -5.90
N LEU A 384 -10.22 -9.89 -6.68
CA LEU A 384 -9.82 -9.89 -8.08
C LEU A 384 -8.33 -10.26 -8.26
N GLN A 385 -7.47 -9.79 -7.36
CA GLN A 385 -6.05 -10.18 -7.33
C GLN A 385 -5.90 -11.67 -7.03
N GLY A 386 -6.63 -12.19 -6.05
CA GLY A 386 -6.59 -13.59 -5.62
C GLY A 386 -7.06 -14.57 -6.70
N VAL A 387 -8.05 -14.19 -7.51
CA VAL A 387 -8.56 -15.00 -8.65
C VAL A 387 -7.81 -14.75 -9.97
N LYS A 388 -6.62 -14.16 -9.92
CA LYS A 388 -5.75 -13.89 -11.08
C LYS A 388 -6.37 -12.95 -12.13
N ARG A 389 -7.20 -11.97 -11.71
CA ARG A 389 -7.82 -10.96 -12.60
C ARG A 389 -7.46 -9.51 -12.22
N PRO A 390 -6.17 -9.18 -12.04
CA PRO A 390 -5.73 -7.88 -11.54
C PRO A 390 -5.97 -6.73 -12.53
N ALA A 391 -6.06 -7.00 -13.84
CA ALA A 391 -6.32 -5.96 -14.84
C ALA A 391 -7.63 -5.18 -14.56
N SER A 392 -8.62 -5.87 -13.97
CA SER A 392 -9.88 -5.24 -13.56
C SER A 392 -9.68 -4.16 -12.49
N ILE A 393 -8.70 -4.35 -11.59
CA ILE A 393 -8.39 -3.40 -10.51
C ILE A 393 -7.87 -2.08 -11.09
N PHE A 394 -7.02 -2.17 -12.11
CA PHE A 394 -6.51 -0.99 -12.80
C PHE A 394 -7.66 -0.15 -13.40
N TRP A 395 -8.59 -0.78 -14.10
CA TRP A 395 -9.73 -0.06 -14.70
C TRP A 395 -10.61 0.58 -13.64
N ILE A 396 -10.90 -0.12 -12.53
CA ILE A 396 -11.64 0.46 -11.40
C ILE A 396 -10.91 1.69 -10.84
N GLY A 397 -9.59 1.58 -10.66
CA GLY A 397 -8.75 2.69 -10.19
C GLY A 397 -8.73 3.89 -11.15
N LEU A 398 -8.54 3.64 -12.44
CA LEU A 398 -8.49 4.68 -13.47
C LEU A 398 -9.82 5.46 -13.54
N PHE A 399 -10.95 4.74 -13.60
CA PHE A 399 -12.25 5.39 -13.63
C PHE A 399 -12.50 6.17 -12.35
N ARG A 400 -12.33 5.56 -11.19
CA ARG A 400 -12.65 6.18 -9.90
C ARG A 400 -11.74 7.35 -9.55
N GLN A 401 -10.41 7.14 -9.57
CA GLN A 401 -9.44 8.13 -9.09
C GLN A 401 -9.03 9.15 -10.17
N GLY A 402 -9.02 8.72 -11.43
CA GLY A 402 -8.66 9.60 -12.54
C GLY A 402 -9.88 10.33 -13.11
N LEU A 403 -10.67 9.61 -13.91
CA LEU A 403 -11.71 10.23 -14.74
C LEU A 403 -12.89 10.77 -13.94
N LEU A 404 -13.54 9.93 -13.12
CA LEU A 404 -14.74 10.33 -12.38
C LEU A 404 -14.43 11.36 -11.29
N ASN A 405 -13.28 11.24 -10.63
CA ASN A 405 -12.88 12.19 -9.60
C ASN A 405 -12.71 13.60 -10.17
N ALA A 406 -11.95 13.72 -11.27
CA ALA A 406 -11.78 15.01 -11.95
C ALA A 406 -13.12 15.56 -12.50
N PHE A 407 -13.93 14.69 -13.10
CA PHE A 407 -15.22 15.06 -13.68
C PHE A 407 -16.22 15.59 -12.65
N PHE A 408 -16.44 14.86 -11.55
CA PHE A 408 -17.39 15.29 -10.54
C PHE A 408 -16.89 16.50 -9.75
N ILE A 409 -15.62 16.58 -9.41
CA ILE A 409 -15.06 17.78 -8.78
C ILE A 409 -15.26 19.00 -9.69
N TRP A 410 -15.01 18.86 -11.00
CA TRP A 410 -15.26 19.94 -11.96
C TRP A 410 -16.74 20.33 -12.02
N ILE A 411 -17.68 19.38 -11.99
CA ILE A 411 -19.12 19.68 -11.95
C ILE A 411 -19.46 20.49 -10.69
N PHE A 412 -19.07 20.01 -9.50
CA PHE A 412 -19.47 20.66 -8.25
C PHE A 412 -18.83 22.05 -8.07
N ILE A 413 -17.57 22.22 -8.45
CA ILE A 413 -16.88 23.49 -8.30
C ILE A 413 -17.10 24.40 -9.53
N GLY A 414 -16.85 23.87 -10.74
CA GLY A 414 -16.81 24.68 -11.96
C GLY A 414 -18.19 25.02 -12.52
N VAL A 415 -19.16 24.08 -12.42
CA VAL A 415 -20.52 24.25 -12.99
C VAL A 415 -21.49 24.74 -11.91
N LEU A 416 -21.52 24.09 -10.75
CA LEU A 416 -22.46 24.40 -9.68
C LEU A 416 -21.99 25.50 -8.74
N GLY A 417 -20.71 25.92 -8.82
CA GLY A 417 -20.15 27.00 -8.00
C GLY A 417 -20.11 26.70 -6.51
N CYS A 418 -20.04 25.40 -6.14
CA CYS A 418 -19.99 25.02 -4.73
C CYS A 418 -18.66 25.43 -4.09
N ASP A 419 -18.71 25.73 -2.81
CA ASP A 419 -17.56 26.01 -1.96
C ASP A 419 -16.68 24.75 -1.73
N VAL A 420 -15.66 24.82 -0.89
CA VAL A 420 -14.68 23.72 -0.57
C VAL A 420 -15.35 22.36 -0.36
N TRP A 421 -16.55 22.32 0.26
CA TRP A 421 -17.29 21.06 0.44
C TRP A 421 -17.67 20.37 -0.88
N GLY A 422 -17.81 21.12 -1.99
CA GLY A 422 -18.05 20.57 -3.31
C GLY A 422 -16.95 19.64 -3.80
N VAL A 423 -15.69 19.87 -3.37
CA VAL A 423 -14.55 18.96 -3.65
C VAL A 423 -14.81 17.60 -3.00
N TRP A 424 -15.24 17.59 -1.74
CA TRP A 424 -15.48 16.37 -0.97
C TRP A 424 -16.65 15.57 -1.52
N VAL A 425 -17.72 16.26 -1.85
CA VAL A 425 -18.91 15.63 -2.47
C VAL A 425 -18.56 15.07 -3.84
N GLY A 426 -17.81 15.82 -4.68
CA GLY A 426 -17.35 15.34 -5.99
C GLY A 426 -16.50 14.08 -5.88
N ALA A 427 -15.54 14.07 -4.95
CA ALA A 427 -14.73 12.90 -4.66
C ALA A 427 -15.59 11.74 -4.16
N GLY A 428 -16.54 11.99 -3.24
CA GLY A 428 -17.44 10.99 -2.70
C GLY A 428 -18.34 10.35 -3.76
N VAL A 429 -18.90 11.15 -4.66
CA VAL A 429 -19.71 10.65 -5.79
C VAL A 429 -18.85 9.77 -6.71
N SER A 430 -17.58 10.15 -6.97
CA SER A 430 -16.68 9.32 -7.75
C SER A 430 -16.41 7.96 -7.09
N VAL A 431 -16.26 7.93 -5.77
CA VAL A 431 -16.11 6.69 -4.99
C VAL A 431 -17.37 5.82 -5.09
N PHE A 432 -18.55 6.42 -5.00
CA PHE A 432 -19.81 5.70 -5.13
C PHE A 432 -19.96 5.02 -6.50
N PHE A 433 -19.71 5.73 -7.60
CA PHE A 433 -19.73 5.13 -8.94
C PHE A 433 -18.61 4.10 -9.15
N GLY A 434 -17.43 4.35 -8.59
CA GLY A 434 -16.33 3.38 -8.57
C GLY A 434 -16.69 2.10 -7.81
N TRP A 435 -17.40 2.22 -6.70
CA TRP A 435 -17.95 1.10 -5.93
C TRP A 435 -18.97 0.29 -6.73
N MET A 436 -19.92 0.95 -7.40
CA MET A 436 -20.89 0.28 -8.29
C MET A 436 -20.17 -0.49 -9.41
N LEU A 437 -19.18 0.15 -10.05
CA LEU A 437 -18.36 -0.49 -11.10
C LEU A 437 -17.61 -1.69 -10.55
N SER A 438 -17.06 -1.60 -9.34
CA SER A 438 -16.30 -2.70 -8.71
C SER A 438 -17.20 -3.90 -8.44
N ILE A 439 -18.42 -3.71 -7.95
CA ILE A 439 -19.41 -4.77 -7.74
C ILE A 439 -19.78 -5.42 -9.07
N PHE A 440 -20.05 -4.62 -10.10
CA PHE A 440 -20.40 -5.14 -11.42
C PHE A 440 -19.27 -6.00 -12.03
N ILE A 441 -18.03 -5.54 -11.91
CA ILE A 441 -16.86 -6.30 -12.36
C ILE A 441 -16.68 -7.56 -11.52
N ALA A 442 -16.81 -7.46 -10.20
CA ALA A 442 -16.72 -8.62 -9.31
C ALA A 442 -17.78 -9.67 -9.64
N TYR A 443 -19.01 -9.25 -9.92
CA TYR A 443 -20.09 -10.13 -10.34
C TYR A 443 -19.75 -10.86 -11.66
N LYS A 444 -19.28 -10.13 -12.69
CA LYS A 444 -18.87 -10.73 -13.97
C LYS A 444 -17.71 -11.72 -13.81
N VAL A 445 -16.69 -11.34 -13.04
CA VAL A 445 -15.52 -12.19 -12.80
C VAL A 445 -15.91 -13.41 -11.98
N ALA A 446 -16.73 -13.25 -10.94
CA ALA A 446 -17.18 -14.37 -10.13
C ALA A 446 -18.00 -15.39 -10.93
N ASN A 447 -18.90 -14.91 -11.80
CA ASN A 447 -19.67 -15.80 -12.68
C ASN A 447 -18.75 -16.65 -13.60
N LYS A 448 -17.67 -16.04 -14.08
CA LYS A 448 -16.71 -16.71 -14.98
C LYS A 448 -15.76 -17.65 -14.24
N GLU A 449 -15.25 -17.23 -13.07
CA GLU A 449 -14.13 -17.89 -12.38
C GLU A 449 -14.58 -18.88 -11.28
N ILE A 450 -15.69 -18.58 -10.59
CA ILE A 450 -16.14 -19.33 -9.42
C ILE A 450 -17.62 -19.78 -9.50
N GLY A 451 -18.25 -19.65 -10.66
CA GLY A 451 -19.65 -20.07 -10.86
C GLY A 451 -20.68 -19.14 -10.20
N GLY A 452 -20.34 -17.86 -9.97
CA GLY A 452 -21.22 -16.83 -9.42
C GLY A 452 -21.02 -16.53 -7.93
N LEU A 453 -21.46 -15.33 -7.52
CA LEU A 453 -21.45 -14.93 -6.11
C LEU A 453 -22.63 -15.56 -5.34
N TRP A 454 -23.77 -15.72 -5.97
CA TRP A 454 -25.06 -16.05 -5.36
C TRP A 454 -25.49 -17.51 -5.56
N GLN A 455 -24.58 -18.46 -5.72
CA GLN A 455 -25.02 -19.85 -5.84
C GLN A 455 -25.70 -20.29 -4.55
N LYS A 456 -26.99 -20.61 -4.64
CA LYS A 456 -27.73 -21.31 -3.57
C LYS A 456 -26.93 -22.56 -3.22
N SER A 457 -26.60 -22.76 -1.94
CA SER A 457 -26.13 -24.04 -1.46
C SER A 457 -27.14 -25.09 -1.89
N GLN A 458 -26.74 -25.99 -2.77
CA GLN A 458 -27.42 -27.27 -2.80
C GLN A 458 -27.08 -27.93 -1.46
N ILE A 459 -28.03 -27.83 -0.53
CA ILE A 459 -28.09 -28.61 0.70
C ILE A 459 -28.34 -30.05 0.33
#